data_6cf07a4d79399c93d5f84deb87d513ce
#
_entry.id   6cf07a4d79399c93d5f84deb87d513ce
#
_cell.length_a   1.000
_cell.length_b   1.000
_cell.length_c   1.000
_cell.angle_alpha   90.00
_cell.angle_beta   90.00
_cell.angle_gamma   90.00
#
_symmetry.space_group_name_H-M   'P 1'
#
loop_
_entity.id
_entity.type
_entity.pdbx_description
1 polymer ?
#
loop_
_entity_poly.entity_id
_entity_poly.type
_entity_poly.pdbx_seq_one_letter_code
_entity_poly.pdbx_strand_id
1 'polypeptide(L)'
;MDVLRLLTWATLMTWVTLITLCSSAYAAGRAENRFGTIHVDGRKTGTVHYTIEYGEKGDVETLRTRASLSILGIKLFNFEQNLHEEWRGGGLRLMRSRTEDDGTHYSASLNRGPEKYKGVVNDKPIELPGHAFPASVWHYNVVRQSLLFDLMTLKPMNVRIARSDETMTVNNKTLAVERFDFTGDWKATVWFDQKRQLVKFEYPVPGHTVTIQLDD
;
A
#
# COMPACT_ATOMS: atom_id res chain seq x y z
N MET A 1 12.55 81.37 7.26
CA MET A 1 13.54 80.57 7.89
C MET A 1 12.82 79.75 8.97
N ASP A 2 12.56 78.47 8.99
CA ASP A 2 12.62 77.37 8.01
C ASP A 2 11.58 76.33 8.50
N VAL A 3 10.46 76.28 7.86
CA VAL A 3 9.34 75.32 8.21
C VAL A 3 9.41 74.08 7.34
N LEU A 4 10.59 73.83 6.70
CA LEU A 4 10.72 72.83 5.66
C LEU A 4 11.59 71.61 6.08
N ARG A 5 11.75 71.33 7.37
CA ARG A 5 12.61 70.22 7.85
C ARG A 5 11.94 69.18 8.78
N LEU A 6 10.66 69.23 8.96
CA LEU A 6 9.94 68.31 9.87
C LEU A 6 9.00 67.31 9.19
N LEU A 7 9.03 67.13 7.87
CA LEU A 7 8.13 66.23 7.13
C LEU A 7 8.79 65.01 6.48
N THR A 8 10.07 64.73 6.78
CA THR A 8 10.80 63.60 6.15
C THR A 8 11.11 62.41 7.05
N TRP A 9 10.64 62.37 8.30
CA TRP A 9 10.90 61.27 9.22
C TRP A 9 9.69 60.41 9.58
N ALA A 10 8.50 60.70 9.06
CA ALA A 10 7.29 59.98 9.39
C ALA A 10 6.86 58.91 8.36
N THR A 11 7.57 58.78 7.23
CA THR A 11 7.19 57.84 6.15
C THR A 11 8.11 56.61 6.01
N LEU A 12 9.09 56.44 6.88
CA LEU A 12 10.02 55.32 6.78
C LEU A 12 9.82 54.17 7.84
N MET A 13 8.79 54.29 8.68
CA MET A 13 8.49 53.30 9.71
C MET A 13 7.24 52.44 9.48
N THR A 14 6.59 52.54 8.33
CA THR A 14 5.37 51.76 8.01
C THR A 14 5.58 50.64 7.00
N TRP A 15 6.84 50.31 6.64
CA TRP A 15 7.14 49.25 5.65
C TRP A 15 7.86 48.02 6.23
N VAL A 16 8.03 47.90 7.55
CA VAL A 16 8.79 46.78 8.14
C VAL A 16 7.91 45.77 8.89
N THR A 17 6.61 45.95 9.00
CA THR A 17 5.71 45.06 9.73
C THR A 17 4.77 44.21 8.88
N LEU A 18 5.04 44.05 7.58
CA LEU A 18 4.21 43.22 6.70
C LEU A 18 4.93 42.01 6.09
N ILE A 19 6.01 41.53 6.72
CA ILE A 19 6.70 40.29 6.29
C ILE A 19 6.93 39.46 7.53
N THR A 20 5.94 38.77 8.05
CA THR A 20 6.08 37.51 8.81
C THR A 20 4.71 36.92 9.16
N LEU A 21 3.86 36.78 8.16
CA LEU A 21 2.80 35.75 8.19
C LEU A 21 3.06 34.82 7.01
N CYS A 22 4.29 34.30 6.89
CA CYS A 22 4.48 33.02 6.23
C CYS A 22 3.78 32.00 7.12
N SER A 23 2.49 31.82 6.87
CA SER A 23 1.74 30.69 7.34
C SER A 23 2.56 29.47 6.97
N SER A 24 3.12 28.79 7.98
CA SER A 24 3.52 27.41 7.86
C SER A 24 2.22 26.68 7.51
N ALA A 25 1.89 26.61 6.22
CA ALA A 25 0.99 25.59 5.73
C ALA A 25 1.68 24.29 6.10
N TYR A 26 1.35 23.73 7.25
CA TYR A 26 1.61 22.35 7.54
C TYR A 26 1.10 21.61 6.32
N ALA A 27 1.99 21.02 5.57
CA ALA A 27 1.62 20.11 4.51
C ALA A 27 0.87 18.98 5.21
N ALA A 28 -0.44 19.07 5.24
CA ALA A 28 -1.29 17.99 5.69
C ALA A 28 -0.88 16.77 4.86
N GLY A 29 -0.46 15.70 5.52
CA GLY A 29 -0.01 14.50 4.84
C GLY A 29 -1.06 14.10 3.81
N ARG A 30 -0.63 13.83 2.58
CA ARG A 30 -1.53 13.43 1.51
C ARG A 30 -2.05 12.04 1.82
N ALA A 31 -3.35 11.87 1.94
CA ALA A 31 -4.00 10.56 2.03
C ALA A 31 -4.61 10.18 0.67
N GLU A 32 -4.46 8.95 0.28
CA GLU A 32 -5.05 8.37 -0.92
C GLU A 32 -5.91 7.16 -0.51
N ASN A 33 -7.18 7.16 -0.92
CA ASN A 33 -8.08 6.04 -0.72
C ASN A 33 -8.37 5.38 -2.06
N ARG A 34 -8.23 4.08 -2.13
CA ARG A 34 -8.54 3.30 -3.32
C ARG A 34 -9.43 2.12 -2.97
N PHE A 35 -10.35 1.85 -3.85
CA PHE A 35 -11.34 0.78 -3.72
C PHE A 35 -11.15 -0.21 -4.85
N GLY A 36 -11.61 -1.42 -4.63
CA GLY A 36 -11.61 -2.43 -5.67
C GLY A 36 -12.64 -3.51 -5.39
N THR A 37 -12.92 -4.26 -6.42
CA THR A 37 -13.86 -5.37 -6.41
C THR A 37 -13.09 -6.69 -6.43
N ILE A 38 -13.51 -7.62 -5.58
CA ILE A 38 -13.00 -9.00 -5.55
C ILE A 38 -13.96 -9.89 -6.32
N HIS A 39 -13.41 -10.66 -7.26
CA HIS A 39 -14.13 -11.66 -8.03
C HIS A 39 -13.53 -13.04 -7.76
N VAL A 40 -14.38 -14.06 -7.69
CA VAL A 40 -13.99 -15.47 -7.74
C VAL A 40 -14.61 -16.07 -8.97
N ASP A 41 -13.79 -16.61 -9.87
CA ASP A 41 -14.19 -17.13 -11.17
C ASP A 41 -15.09 -16.15 -11.96
N GLY A 42 -14.70 -14.87 -11.95
CA GLY A 42 -15.42 -13.79 -12.63
C GLY A 42 -16.69 -13.29 -11.92
N ARG A 43 -17.11 -13.91 -10.81
CA ARG A 43 -18.30 -13.46 -10.05
C ARG A 43 -17.86 -12.52 -8.93
N LYS A 44 -18.51 -11.36 -8.85
CA LYS A 44 -18.28 -10.41 -7.75
C LYS A 44 -18.66 -11.04 -6.41
N THR A 45 -17.71 -11.10 -5.48
CA THR A 45 -17.85 -11.77 -4.20
C THR A 45 -17.43 -10.91 -3.01
N GLY A 46 -16.73 -9.79 -3.26
CA GLY A 46 -16.27 -8.95 -2.17
C GLY A 46 -15.72 -7.62 -2.65
N THR A 47 -15.10 -6.92 -1.71
CA THR A 47 -14.47 -5.61 -1.94
C THR A 47 -13.14 -5.53 -1.21
N VAL A 48 -12.26 -4.68 -1.74
CA VAL A 48 -11.05 -4.27 -1.07
C VAL A 48 -11.04 -2.75 -0.95
N HIS A 49 -10.56 -2.27 0.16
CA HIS A 49 -10.30 -0.85 0.39
C HIS A 49 -8.90 -0.71 0.97
N TYR A 50 -8.09 0.17 0.40
CA TYR A 50 -6.83 0.56 1.01
C TYR A 50 -6.66 2.06 1.07
N THR A 51 -6.02 2.50 2.14
CA THR A 51 -5.67 3.88 2.41
C THR A 51 -4.16 3.98 2.49
N ILE A 52 -3.58 4.91 1.73
CA ILE A 52 -2.16 5.24 1.77
C ILE A 52 -2.04 6.64 2.38
N GLU A 53 -1.33 6.75 3.48
CA GLU A 53 -0.98 8.02 4.10
C GLU A 53 0.49 8.31 3.80
N TYR A 54 0.75 9.43 3.11
CA TYR A 54 2.10 9.87 2.77
C TYR A 54 2.59 10.87 3.80
N GLY A 55 3.83 10.71 4.27
CA GLY A 55 4.50 11.67 5.11
C GLY A 55 4.96 12.92 4.36
N GLU A 56 5.47 13.89 5.12
CA GLU A 56 5.92 15.19 4.58
C GLU A 56 6.96 15.07 3.47
N LYS A 57 7.76 14.00 3.45
CA LYS A 57 8.79 13.72 2.43
C LYS A 57 8.30 12.86 1.27
N GLY A 58 6.98 12.56 1.21
CA GLY A 58 6.40 11.71 0.17
C GLY A 58 6.64 10.21 0.38
N ASP A 59 7.28 9.81 1.48
CA ASP A 59 7.35 8.40 1.87
C ASP A 59 5.97 7.92 2.31
N VAL A 60 5.67 6.65 2.04
CA VAL A 60 4.46 6.02 2.57
C VAL A 60 4.68 5.80 4.06
N GLU A 61 3.91 6.48 4.90
CA GLU A 61 3.98 6.31 6.34
C GLU A 61 3.08 5.17 6.81
N THR A 62 1.90 5.06 6.20
CA THR A 62 0.92 4.05 6.58
C THR A 62 0.18 3.54 5.35
N LEU A 63 0.13 2.22 5.20
CA LEU A 63 -0.78 1.52 4.30
C LEU A 63 -1.76 0.71 5.14
N ARG A 64 -3.04 0.95 4.98
CA ARG A 64 -4.11 0.16 5.60
C ARG A 64 -4.91 -0.52 4.51
N THR A 65 -4.99 -1.85 4.56
CA THR A 65 -5.79 -2.65 3.65
C THR A 65 -6.88 -3.36 4.43
N ARG A 66 -8.12 -3.26 3.94
CA ARG A 66 -9.23 -4.06 4.39
C ARG A 66 -9.81 -4.80 3.20
N ALA A 67 -9.80 -6.12 3.27
CA ALA A 67 -10.40 -6.98 2.28
C ALA A 67 -11.46 -7.86 2.94
N SER A 68 -12.61 -7.97 2.33
CA SER A 68 -13.69 -8.85 2.76
C SER A 68 -14.26 -9.58 1.55
N LEU A 69 -14.37 -10.87 1.66
CA LEU A 69 -14.86 -11.77 0.63
C LEU A 69 -15.96 -12.63 1.24
N SER A 70 -17.16 -12.59 0.66
CA SER A 70 -18.26 -13.50 1.03
C SER A 70 -18.99 -13.99 -0.20
N ILE A 71 -19.30 -15.29 -0.28
CA ILE A 71 -20.06 -15.89 -1.36
C ILE A 71 -21.48 -16.12 -0.86
N LEU A 72 -22.45 -15.47 -1.53
CA LEU A 72 -23.88 -15.50 -1.16
C LEU A 72 -24.48 -16.91 -1.33
N GLY A 73 -25.11 -17.41 -0.25
CA GLY A 73 -26.03 -18.56 -0.25
C GLY A 73 -25.42 -19.93 0.06
N ILE A 74 -24.13 -20.11 -0.07
CA ILE A 74 -23.38 -21.27 0.45
C ILE A 74 -22.12 -20.72 1.09
N LYS A 75 -21.88 -21.02 2.35
CA LYS A 75 -20.67 -20.64 3.11
C LYS A 75 -19.48 -21.42 2.56
N LEU A 76 -19.06 -21.13 1.33
CA LEU A 76 -17.94 -21.84 0.71
C LEU A 76 -16.58 -21.25 1.12
N PHE A 77 -16.55 -19.97 1.47
CA PHE A 77 -15.31 -19.31 1.85
C PHE A 77 -15.62 -17.95 2.49
N ASN A 78 -15.10 -17.69 3.66
CA ASN A 78 -15.14 -16.40 4.32
C ASN A 78 -13.71 -15.93 4.54
N PHE A 79 -13.35 -14.77 3.95
CA PHE A 79 -12.04 -14.18 4.14
C PHE A 79 -12.20 -12.72 4.53
N GLU A 80 -11.63 -12.35 5.66
CA GLU A 80 -11.51 -10.96 6.07
C GLU A 80 -10.07 -10.69 6.51
N GLN A 81 -9.45 -9.65 5.95
CA GLN A 81 -8.10 -9.23 6.32
C GLN A 81 -8.06 -7.75 6.63
N ASN A 82 -7.44 -7.41 7.75
CA ASN A 82 -7.05 -6.06 8.12
C ASN A 82 -5.51 -6.02 8.21
N LEU A 83 -4.89 -5.28 7.30
CA LEU A 83 -3.45 -5.12 7.19
C LEU A 83 -3.07 -3.66 7.46
N HIS A 84 -2.05 -3.47 8.27
CA HIS A 84 -1.42 -2.17 8.53
C HIS A 84 0.08 -2.29 8.31
N GLU A 85 0.63 -1.42 7.49
CA GLU A 85 2.06 -1.36 7.17
C GLU A 85 2.58 0.06 7.34
N GLU A 86 3.74 0.19 7.93
CA GLU A 86 4.48 1.45 8.01
C GLU A 86 5.77 1.32 7.21
N TRP A 87 6.03 2.29 6.34
CA TRP A 87 7.16 2.29 5.44
C TRP A 87 8.03 3.53 5.65
N ARG A 88 9.35 3.38 5.56
CA ARG A 88 10.29 4.48 5.62
C ARG A 88 11.44 4.24 4.66
N GLY A 89 11.76 5.23 3.81
CA GLY A 89 12.84 5.13 2.82
C GLY A 89 12.69 3.92 1.90
N GLY A 90 11.45 3.57 1.52
CA GLY A 90 11.14 2.41 0.67
C GLY A 90 11.26 1.04 1.35
N GLY A 91 11.59 0.99 2.66
CA GLY A 91 11.67 -0.24 3.45
C GLY A 91 10.51 -0.37 4.44
N LEU A 92 9.99 -1.60 4.61
CA LEU A 92 9.00 -1.88 5.64
C LEU A 92 9.60 -1.70 7.02
N ARG A 93 8.96 -0.91 7.87
CA ARG A 93 9.34 -0.68 9.27
C ARG A 93 8.55 -1.56 10.23
N LEU A 94 7.24 -1.61 10.01
CA LEU A 94 6.29 -2.35 10.85
C LEU A 94 5.18 -2.92 9.98
N MET A 95 4.72 -4.11 10.32
CA MET A 95 3.51 -4.70 9.77
C MET A 95 2.67 -5.30 10.89
N ARG A 96 1.35 -5.16 10.77
CA ARG A 96 0.37 -5.87 11.58
C ARG A 96 -0.73 -6.38 10.67
N SER A 97 -1.04 -7.66 10.78
CA SER A 97 -2.12 -8.31 10.03
C SER A 97 -3.04 -9.05 10.99
N ARG A 98 -4.34 -8.92 10.76
CA ARG A 98 -5.37 -9.77 11.36
C ARG A 98 -6.21 -10.33 10.24
N THR A 99 -6.27 -11.63 10.14
CA THR A 99 -7.00 -12.32 9.08
C THR A 99 -7.89 -13.40 9.69
N GLU A 100 -9.12 -13.44 9.23
CA GLU A 100 -10.01 -14.58 9.36
C GLU A 100 -10.11 -15.25 8.00
N ASP A 101 -9.76 -16.53 7.93
CA ASP A 101 -9.76 -17.36 6.73
C ASP A 101 -10.55 -18.62 7.04
N ASP A 102 -11.80 -18.63 6.59
CA ASP A 102 -12.77 -19.72 6.77
C ASP A 102 -12.85 -20.25 8.22
N GLY A 103 -12.97 -19.30 9.17
CA GLY A 103 -13.04 -19.59 10.61
C GLY A 103 -11.68 -19.77 11.28
N THR A 104 -10.59 -19.78 10.55
CA THR A 104 -9.23 -19.78 11.11
C THR A 104 -8.74 -18.34 11.31
N HIS A 105 -8.27 -18.04 12.52
CA HIS A 105 -7.79 -16.71 12.85
C HIS A 105 -6.26 -16.67 12.84
N TYR A 106 -5.72 -15.66 12.13
CA TYR A 106 -4.31 -15.35 12.12
C TYR A 106 -4.08 -13.94 12.67
N SER A 107 -3.10 -13.82 13.55
CA SER A 107 -2.60 -12.53 14.03
C SER A 107 -1.09 -12.51 13.81
N ALA A 108 -0.62 -11.61 12.96
CA ALA A 108 0.79 -11.45 12.66
C ALA A 108 1.24 -10.02 12.95
N SER A 109 2.42 -9.89 13.54
CA SER A 109 3.09 -8.61 13.69
C SER A 109 4.58 -8.75 13.39
N LEU A 110 5.17 -7.72 12.77
CA LEU A 110 6.56 -7.74 12.35
C LEU A 110 7.16 -6.36 12.52
N ASN A 111 8.36 -6.28 13.08
CA ASN A 111 9.13 -5.06 13.23
C ASN A 111 10.51 -5.20 12.58
N ARG A 112 10.98 -4.15 11.95
CA ARG A 112 12.31 -4.08 11.38
C ARG A 112 13.35 -3.95 12.49
N GLY A 113 14.29 -4.88 12.55
CA GLY A 113 15.53 -4.77 13.31
C GLY A 113 16.71 -4.32 12.43
N PRO A 114 17.93 -4.19 12.98
CA PRO A 114 19.09 -3.79 12.20
C PRO A 114 19.43 -4.72 11.03
N GLU A 115 19.40 -6.02 11.26
CA GLU A 115 19.77 -7.05 10.26
C GLU A 115 18.60 -7.91 9.80
N LYS A 116 17.61 -8.09 10.62
CA LYS A 116 16.47 -8.97 10.39
C LYS A 116 15.18 -8.37 10.95
N TYR A 117 14.08 -8.90 10.46
CA TYR A 117 12.79 -8.66 11.07
C TYR A 117 12.60 -9.60 12.27
N LYS A 118 11.94 -9.08 13.31
CA LYS A 118 11.43 -9.86 14.45
C LYS A 118 9.92 -9.69 14.52
N GLY A 119 9.22 -10.80 14.69
CA GLY A 119 7.78 -10.79 14.71
C GLY A 119 7.18 -11.92 15.52
N VAL A 120 5.86 -11.97 15.48
CA VAL A 120 5.02 -12.95 16.16
C VAL A 120 3.89 -13.34 15.23
N VAL A 121 3.58 -14.63 15.17
CA VAL A 121 2.39 -15.19 14.51
C VAL A 121 1.65 -16.04 15.52
N ASN A 122 0.39 -15.67 15.86
CA ASN A 122 -0.42 -16.37 16.85
C ASN A 122 0.40 -16.71 18.12
N ASP A 123 1.02 -15.67 18.71
CA ASP A 123 1.86 -15.70 19.91
C ASP A 123 3.18 -16.49 19.79
N LYS A 124 3.50 -17.02 18.59
CA LYS A 124 4.77 -17.70 18.35
C LYS A 124 5.79 -16.76 17.73
N PRO A 125 6.99 -16.61 18.32
CA PRO A 125 8.01 -15.73 17.78
C PRO A 125 8.57 -16.25 16.46
N ILE A 126 8.89 -15.33 15.56
CA ILE A 126 9.50 -15.60 14.25
C ILE A 126 10.55 -14.55 13.92
N GLU A 127 11.57 -14.93 13.18
CA GLU A 127 12.53 -14.03 12.57
C GLU A 127 12.56 -14.21 11.06
N LEU A 128 12.70 -13.12 10.31
CA LEU A 128 12.86 -13.14 8.85
C LEU A 128 14.12 -12.40 8.45
N PRO A 129 14.77 -12.78 7.34
CA PRO A 129 15.86 -12.03 6.77
C PRO A 129 15.47 -10.58 6.53
N GLY A 130 16.36 -9.63 6.82
CA GLY A 130 16.08 -8.21 6.66
C GLY A 130 15.86 -7.77 5.21
N HIS A 131 16.22 -8.59 4.22
CA HIS A 131 15.93 -8.33 2.80
C HIS A 131 14.63 -8.98 2.31
N ALA A 132 13.93 -9.77 3.16
CA ALA A 132 12.62 -10.28 2.80
C ALA A 132 11.60 -9.13 2.69
N PHE A 133 10.70 -9.23 1.73
CA PHE A 133 9.71 -8.21 1.43
C PHE A 133 8.30 -8.78 1.64
N PRO A 134 7.33 -7.98 2.12
CA PRO A 134 5.96 -8.47 2.24
C PRO A 134 5.35 -8.79 0.86
N ALA A 135 4.52 -9.82 0.79
CA ALA A 135 3.72 -10.10 -0.41
C ALA A 135 2.59 -9.04 -0.59
N SER A 136 2.92 -7.79 -0.32
CA SER A 136 2.03 -6.63 -0.41
C SER A 136 2.03 -6.10 -1.84
N VAL A 137 1.06 -6.55 -2.63
CA VAL A 137 0.92 -6.18 -4.06
C VAL A 137 0.57 -4.70 -4.27
N TRP A 138 0.21 -3.99 -3.20
CA TRP A 138 -0.05 -2.56 -3.23
C TRP A 138 1.21 -1.72 -3.41
N HIS A 139 2.36 -2.30 -3.13
CA HIS A 139 3.66 -1.63 -3.23
C HIS A 139 4.43 -2.13 -4.45
N TYR A 140 4.64 -1.27 -5.45
CA TYR A 140 5.28 -1.64 -6.72
C TYR A 140 6.62 -2.38 -6.55
N ASN A 141 7.39 -2.08 -5.48
CA ASN A 141 8.68 -2.74 -5.27
C ASN A 141 8.58 -4.26 -5.04
N VAL A 142 7.39 -4.82 -4.82
CA VAL A 142 7.17 -6.28 -4.71
C VAL A 142 7.67 -7.02 -5.96
N VAL A 143 7.55 -6.39 -7.15
CA VAL A 143 7.96 -7.00 -8.43
C VAL A 143 9.47 -7.05 -8.65
N ARG A 144 10.26 -6.53 -7.73
CA ARG A 144 11.73 -6.52 -7.78
C ARG A 144 12.37 -7.50 -6.81
N GLN A 145 11.57 -8.29 -6.12
CA GLN A 145 12.02 -9.15 -5.02
C GLN A 145 12.13 -10.61 -5.48
N SER A 146 13.02 -11.35 -4.85
CA SER A 146 13.14 -12.81 -5.01
C SER A 146 12.75 -13.58 -3.75
N LEU A 147 12.66 -12.88 -2.61
CA LEU A 147 12.23 -13.42 -1.32
C LEU A 147 11.11 -12.57 -0.77
N LEU A 148 9.91 -13.13 -0.76
CA LEU A 148 8.74 -12.54 -0.13
C LEU A 148 8.44 -13.22 1.20
N PHE A 149 7.50 -12.66 1.95
CA PHE A 149 6.86 -13.36 3.06
C PHE A 149 5.34 -13.16 3.03
N ASP A 150 4.63 -14.18 3.45
CA ASP A 150 3.18 -14.21 3.53
C ASP A 150 2.66 -13.27 4.62
N LEU A 151 1.58 -12.55 4.34
CA LEU A 151 1.08 -11.49 5.23
C LEU A 151 0.30 -12.01 6.45
N MET A 152 -0.08 -13.30 6.47
CA MET A 152 -0.82 -13.92 7.57
C MET A 152 0.10 -14.75 8.47
N THR A 153 0.97 -15.55 7.84
CA THR A 153 1.78 -16.56 8.52
C THR A 153 3.23 -16.15 8.67
N LEU A 154 3.66 -15.07 8.04
CA LEU A 154 5.05 -14.61 7.92
C LEU A 154 6.00 -15.68 7.32
N LYS A 155 5.47 -16.70 6.65
CA LYS A 155 6.28 -17.72 6.00
C LYS A 155 7.08 -17.11 4.85
N PRO A 156 8.41 -17.33 4.79
CA PRO A 156 9.21 -16.89 3.65
C PRO A 156 8.86 -17.69 2.40
N MET A 157 8.87 -17.01 1.26
CA MET A 157 8.48 -17.54 -0.05
C MET A 157 9.51 -17.09 -1.10
N ASN A 158 10.18 -18.04 -1.74
CA ASN A 158 11.06 -17.76 -2.86
C ASN A 158 10.23 -17.64 -4.14
N VAL A 159 10.43 -16.55 -4.86
CA VAL A 159 9.69 -16.27 -6.09
C VAL A 159 10.62 -15.95 -7.26
N ARG A 160 10.13 -16.25 -8.45
CA ARG A 160 10.67 -15.75 -9.72
C ARG A 160 9.59 -14.95 -10.39
N ILE A 161 9.97 -13.84 -11.01
CA ILE A 161 9.05 -12.87 -11.58
C ILE A 161 9.41 -12.67 -13.05
N ALA A 162 8.44 -12.90 -13.92
CA ALA A 162 8.54 -12.58 -15.35
C ALA A 162 7.72 -11.31 -15.61
N ARG A 163 8.24 -10.40 -16.44
CA ARG A 163 7.56 -9.17 -16.86
C ARG A 163 7.18 -9.26 -18.33
N SER A 164 6.00 -8.74 -18.64
CA SER A 164 5.55 -8.42 -19.99
C SER A 164 4.78 -7.11 -20.00
N ASP A 165 4.72 -6.46 -21.16
CA ASP A 165 3.90 -5.26 -21.34
C ASP A 165 2.65 -5.65 -22.12
N GLU A 166 1.49 -5.17 -21.70
CA GLU A 166 0.23 -5.44 -22.37
C GLU A 166 -0.73 -4.25 -22.28
N THR A 167 -1.85 -4.36 -22.94
CA THR A 167 -2.93 -3.39 -22.91
C THR A 167 -4.18 -4.06 -22.36
N MET A 168 -4.84 -3.43 -21.40
CA MET A 168 -6.09 -3.94 -20.84
C MET A 168 -7.16 -2.86 -20.79
N THR A 169 -8.42 -3.28 -20.83
CA THR A 169 -9.56 -2.37 -20.66
C THR A 169 -10.09 -2.46 -19.24
N VAL A 170 -10.09 -1.35 -18.54
CA VAL A 170 -10.62 -1.17 -17.19
C VAL A 170 -11.60 -0.01 -17.22
N ASN A 171 -12.82 -0.22 -16.73
CA ASN A 171 -13.86 0.82 -16.66
C ASN A 171 -14.05 1.58 -18.01
N ASN A 172 -14.06 0.84 -19.13
CA ASN A 172 -14.14 1.36 -20.51
C ASN A 172 -12.96 2.24 -20.95
N LYS A 173 -11.86 2.24 -20.21
CA LYS A 173 -10.61 2.90 -20.60
C LYS A 173 -9.57 1.87 -20.97
N THR A 174 -8.88 2.09 -22.06
CA THR A 174 -7.74 1.27 -22.48
C THR A 174 -6.46 1.80 -21.82
N LEU A 175 -5.80 0.95 -21.05
CA LEU A 175 -4.60 1.28 -20.30
C LEU A 175 -3.43 0.42 -20.79
N ALA A 176 -2.26 1.04 -20.99
CA ALA A 176 -1.01 0.33 -21.10
C ALA A 176 -0.55 -0.07 -19.69
N VAL A 177 -0.25 -1.34 -19.49
CA VAL A 177 0.09 -1.90 -18.17
C VAL A 177 1.34 -2.78 -18.26
N GLU A 178 2.06 -2.84 -17.15
CA GLU A 178 3.12 -3.81 -16.92
C GLU A 178 2.50 -5.01 -16.18
N ARG A 179 2.62 -6.19 -16.77
CA ARG A 179 2.21 -7.46 -16.17
C ARG A 179 3.42 -8.15 -15.57
N PHE A 180 3.25 -8.71 -14.36
CA PHE A 180 4.25 -9.48 -13.66
C PHE A 180 3.66 -10.81 -13.20
N ASP A 181 4.23 -11.91 -13.67
CA ASP A 181 3.85 -13.27 -13.32
C ASP A 181 4.82 -13.82 -12.26
N PHE A 182 4.32 -14.09 -11.09
CA PHE A 182 5.05 -14.69 -9.97
C PHE A 182 4.95 -16.21 -10.03
N THR A 183 6.08 -16.88 -9.86
CA THR A 183 6.20 -18.34 -9.80
C THR A 183 7.13 -18.77 -8.67
N GLY A 184 7.08 -20.01 -8.26
CA GLY A 184 7.82 -20.55 -7.13
C GLY A 184 6.89 -20.90 -5.96
N ASP A 185 7.26 -20.49 -4.75
CA ASP A 185 6.48 -20.77 -3.54
C ASP A 185 5.16 -19.98 -3.48
N TRP A 186 5.06 -18.91 -4.25
CA TRP A 186 3.84 -18.14 -4.43
C TRP A 186 3.57 -17.93 -5.91
N LYS A 187 2.31 -18.15 -6.30
CA LYS A 187 1.83 -17.96 -7.67
C LYS A 187 0.81 -16.84 -7.69
N ALA A 188 1.06 -15.83 -8.51
CA ALA A 188 0.17 -14.69 -8.67
C ALA A 188 0.49 -13.96 -9.98
N THR A 189 -0.44 -13.13 -10.43
CA THR A 189 -0.20 -12.17 -11.51
C THR A 189 -0.66 -10.80 -11.06
N VAL A 190 0.17 -9.79 -11.28
CA VAL A 190 -0.17 -8.39 -10.94
C VAL A 190 0.01 -7.50 -12.16
N TRP A 191 -0.83 -6.48 -12.27
CA TRP A 191 -0.77 -5.47 -13.32
C TRP A 191 -0.66 -4.09 -12.70
N PHE A 192 0.34 -3.35 -13.13
CA PHE A 192 0.55 -1.97 -12.74
C PHE A 192 0.43 -1.04 -13.95
N ASP A 193 -0.14 0.14 -13.74
CA ASP A 193 -0.14 1.18 -14.75
C ASP A 193 1.24 1.86 -14.89
N GLN A 194 1.34 2.80 -15.83
CA GLN A 194 2.57 3.56 -16.06
C GLN A 194 2.99 4.45 -14.87
N LYS A 195 2.07 4.73 -13.94
CA LYS A 195 2.36 5.43 -12.68
C LYS A 195 2.76 4.48 -11.56
N ARG A 196 2.89 3.16 -11.85
CA ARG A 196 3.18 2.09 -10.90
C ARG A 196 2.08 1.91 -9.85
N GLN A 197 0.85 2.23 -10.22
CA GLN A 197 -0.31 1.96 -9.38
C GLN A 197 -0.88 0.60 -9.75
N LEU A 198 -1.24 -0.19 -8.74
CA LEU A 198 -1.88 -1.49 -8.95
C LEU A 198 -3.22 -1.28 -9.66
N VAL A 199 -3.42 -2.00 -10.75
CA VAL A 199 -4.66 -2.02 -11.54
C VAL A 199 -5.44 -3.30 -11.28
N LYS A 200 -4.75 -4.43 -11.29
CA LYS A 200 -5.35 -5.75 -11.15
C LYS A 200 -4.38 -6.71 -10.45
N PHE A 201 -4.93 -7.62 -9.70
CA PHE A 201 -4.21 -8.71 -9.06
C PHE A 201 -5.00 -10.01 -9.21
N GLU A 202 -4.35 -11.08 -9.59
CA GLU A 202 -4.91 -12.41 -9.67
C GLU A 202 -4.05 -13.42 -8.93
N TYR A 203 -4.70 -14.33 -8.21
CA TYR A 203 -4.01 -15.48 -7.62
C TYR A 203 -4.91 -16.72 -7.60
N PRO A 204 -4.32 -17.90 -7.83
CA PRO A 204 -5.06 -19.15 -7.78
C PRO A 204 -5.27 -19.57 -6.31
N VAL A 205 -6.46 -20.05 -6.03
CA VAL A 205 -6.78 -20.83 -4.83
C VAL A 205 -7.27 -22.22 -5.26
N PRO A 206 -7.30 -23.23 -4.41
CA PRO A 206 -7.73 -24.57 -4.81
C PRO A 206 -9.09 -24.56 -5.53
N GLY A 207 -9.09 -24.92 -6.82
CA GLY A 207 -10.28 -24.99 -7.66
C GLY A 207 -10.82 -23.65 -8.20
N HIS A 208 -10.22 -22.51 -7.83
CA HIS A 208 -10.73 -21.19 -8.20
C HIS A 208 -9.62 -20.20 -8.54
N THR A 209 -10.00 -19.10 -9.19
CA THR A 209 -9.15 -17.92 -9.38
C THR A 209 -9.77 -16.71 -8.69
N VAL A 210 -9.00 -16.09 -7.82
CA VAL A 210 -9.38 -14.82 -7.20
C VAL A 210 -8.77 -13.68 -7.99
N THR A 211 -9.61 -12.72 -8.37
CA THR A 211 -9.20 -11.50 -9.06
C THR A 211 -9.59 -10.29 -8.22
N ILE A 212 -8.66 -9.39 -7.99
CA ILE A 212 -8.92 -8.06 -7.42
C ILE A 212 -8.75 -7.04 -8.53
N GLN A 213 -9.80 -6.31 -8.83
CA GLN A 213 -9.82 -5.23 -9.81
C GLN A 213 -9.97 -3.91 -9.06
N LEU A 214 -9.04 -2.99 -9.23
CA LEU A 214 -9.15 -1.67 -8.61
C LEU A 214 -10.01 -0.73 -9.44
N ASP A 215 -10.74 0.11 -8.73
CA ASP A 215 -11.45 1.25 -9.32
C ASP A 215 -10.44 2.37 -9.58
N ASP A 216 -10.61 3.12 -10.68
CA ASP A 216 -9.78 4.29 -11.06
C ASP A 216 -10.04 5.48 -10.14
#